data_86ffde33d94ec080bb25fb73d885b6cd
#
_entry.id   86ffde33d94ec080bb25fb73d885b6cd
#
_cell.length_a   1.000
_cell.length_b   1.000
_cell.length_c   1.000
_cell.angle_alpha   90.00
_cell.angle_beta   90.00
_cell.angle_gamma   90.00
#
_symmetry.space_group_name_H-M   'P 1'
#
loop_
_entity.id
_entity.type
_entity.pdbx_description
1 polymer ?
#
loop_
_entity_poly.entity_id
_entity_poly.type
_entity_poly.pdbx_seq_one_letter_code
_entity_poly.pdbx_strand_id
1 'polypeptide(L)'
;MVCRRLDFRWPEKRAPAPPLLDAVEAVFSPGAVCLTTGETGAGKSTLLHLLAGLLRPTAGEIWADGQPVSRWPARHRDPWRRQVGIVFQPLGLMTDLSVAENLLPPLISRNWACSQMQLEIQRRLIEAGLNQLADEPAHKLSGGQRQRLAIARALAGGPRYVFADEPTAYQDDHHAAQVVAQLSTVAHEGAVVVVCSHDPRLK
;
A
#
# COMPACT_ATOMS: atom_id res chain seq x y z
N MET A 1 -10.64 -1.53 -9.90
CA MET A 1 -11.26 -1.87 -8.60
C MET A 1 -12.48 -0.99 -8.38
N VAL A 2 -13.56 -1.48 -7.76
CA VAL A 2 -14.82 -0.74 -7.59
C VAL A 2 -15.33 -0.90 -6.16
N CYS A 3 -15.71 0.21 -5.51
CA CYS A 3 -16.48 0.23 -4.27
C CYS A 3 -17.96 0.45 -4.60
N ARG A 4 -18.84 -0.35 -4.01
CA ARG A 4 -20.30 -0.26 -4.20
C ARG A 4 -20.99 -0.08 -2.86
N ARG A 5 -21.53 1.12 -2.60
CA ARG A 5 -22.23 1.50 -1.37
C ARG A 5 -21.49 1.03 -0.12
N LEU A 6 -20.19 1.35 -0.04
CA LEU A 6 -19.28 0.86 0.98
C LEU A 6 -19.50 1.62 2.29
N ASP A 7 -19.91 0.88 3.32
CA ASP A 7 -20.03 1.40 4.68
C ASP A 7 -18.97 0.78 5.57
N PHE A 8 -18.49 1.56 6.52
CA PHE A 8 -17.63 1.05 7.58
C PHE A 8 -17.88 1.74 8.90
N ARG A 9 -18.00 0.93 9.96
CA ARG A 9 -18.06 1.36 11.37
C ARG A 9 -17.04 0.57 12.17
N TRP A 10 -16.36 1.23 13.07
CA TRP A 10 -15.55 0.51 14.04
C TRP A 10 -16.46 -0.22 15.03
N PRO A 11 -16.13 -1.47 15.43
CA PRO A 11 -16.90 -2.16 16.46
C PRO A 11 -16.70 -1.44 17.81
N GLU A 12 -17.72 -0.79 18.26
CA GLU A 12 -17.72 -0.07 19.55
C GLU A 12 -18.34 -0.89 20.66
N LYS A 13 -17.80 -0.72 21.90
CA LYS A 13 -18.34 -1.36 23.12
C LYS A 13 -19.52 -0.60 23.75
N ARG A 14 -19.82 0.62 23.30
CA ARG A 14 -20.89 1.49 23.81
C ARG A 14 -21.65 2.05 22.60
N ALA A 15 -22.75 2.71 22.74
CA ALA A 15 -23.70 3.18 21.73
C ALA A 15 -23.24 3.25 20.25
N PRO A 16 -24.08 2.97 19.24
CA PRO A 16 -23.69 2.94 17.83
C PRO A 16 -23.24 4.33 17.38
N ALA A 17 -21.95 4.48 17.07
CA ALA A 17 -21.43 5.70 16.43
C ALA A 17 -21.87 5.78 14.96
N PRO A 18 -21.91 6.99 14.38
CA PRO A 18 -22.15 7.15 12.95
C PRO A 18 -21.09 6.38 12.13
N PRO A 19 -21.41 5.97 10.89
CA PRO A 19 -20.43 5.31 10.04
C PRO A 19 -19.24 6.24 9.78
N LEU A 20 -18.03 5.69 9.81
CA LEU A 20 -16.82 6.40 9.40
C LEU A 20 -16.78 6.57 7.87
N LEU A 21 -17.29 5.58 7.15
CA LEU A 21 -17.54 5.64 5.72
C LEU A 21 -19.01 5.32 5.50
N ASP A 22 -19.70 6.14 4.70
CA ASP A 22 -21.13 6.05 4.46
C ASP A 22 -21.41 6.02 2.96
N ALA A 23 -21.97 4.92 2.49
CA ALA A 23 -22.39 4.66 1.10
C ALA A 23 -21.34 5.08 0.03
N VAL A 24 -20.05 4.87 0.31
CA VAL A 24 -18.97 5.29 -0.59
C VAL A 24 -19.05 4.51 -1.91
N GLU A 25 -19.12 5.24 -3.01
CA GLU A 25 -19.02 4.70 -4.38
C GLU A 25 -17.76 5.26 -5.04
N ALA A 26 -16.89 4.39 -5.56
CA ALA A 26 -15.67 4.79 -6.23
C ALA A 26 -15.22 3.74 -7.24
N VAL A 27 -14.58 4.21 -8.31
CA VAL A 27 -13.92 3.36 -9.32
C VAL A 27 -12.45 3.76 -9.38
N PHE A 28 -11.58 2.78 -9.20
CA PHE A 28 -10.13 2.95 -9.32
C PHE A 28 -9.64 2.15 -10.51
N SER A 29 -9.13 2.84 -11.52
CA SER A 29 -8.64 2.25 -12.77
C SER A 29 -7.11 2.23 -12.81
N PRO A 30 -6.49 1.28 -13.53
CA PRO A 30 -5.07 1.36 -13.86
C PRO A 30 -4.79 2.53 -14.81
N GLY A 31 -3.50 2.88 -14.98
CA GLY A 31 -3.06 3.91 -15.91
C GLY A 31 -2.78 5.27 -15.27
N ALA A 32 -3.32 5.53 -14.09
CA ALA A 32 -3.07 6.76 -13.34
C ALA A 32 -3.08 6.50 -11.83
N VAL A 33 -2.39 7.37 -11.09
CA VAL A 33 -2.44 7.39 -9.62
C VAL A 33 -3.73 8.08 -9.19
N CYS A 34 -4.57 7.37 -8.45
CA CYS A 34 -5.77 7.95 -7.85
C CYS A 34 -5.43 8.56 -6.48
N LEU A 35 -5.52 9.88 -6.39
CA LEU A 35 -5.28 10.61 -5.15
C LEU A 35 -6.60 10.78 -4.37
N THR A 36 -6.62 10.30 -3.13
CA THR A 36 -7.71 10.53 -2.17
C THR A 36 -7.29 11.60 -1.18
N THR A 37 -8.02 12.69 -1.14
CA THR A 37 -7.79 13.81 -0.22
C THR A 37 -8.97 13.97 0.73
N GLY A 38 -8.77 14.70 1.82
CA GLY A 38 -9.82 14.97 2.80
C GLY A 38 -9.22 15.27 4.18
N GLU A 39 -10.02 15.75 5.12
CA GLU A 39 -9.58 16.09 6.47
C GLU A 39 -8.98 14.92 7.23
N THR A 40 -8.17 15.22 8.26
CA THR A 40 -7.68 14.18 9.19
C THR A 40 -8.88 13.55 9.90
N GLY A 41 -8.89 12.22 9.98
CA GLY A 41 -10.02 11.49 10.56
C GLY A 41 -11.17 11.15 9.60
N ALA A 42 -11.16 11.64 8.35
CA ALA A 42 -12.19 11.34 7.35
C ALA A 42 -12.25 9.88 6.86
N GLY A 43 -11.42 8.97 7.43
CA GLY A 43 -11.46 7.56 7.08
C GLY A 43 -10.56 7.14 5.91
N LYS A 44 -9.66 8.00 5.41
CA LYS A 44 -8.78 7.71 4.27
C LYS A 44 -7.93 6.44 4.47
N SER A 45 -7.20 6.33 5.58
CA SER A 45 -6.41 5.13 5.92
C SER A 45 -7.30 3.89 6.06
N THR A 46 -8.50 4.07 6.63
CA THR A 46 -9.49 2.99 6.75
C THR A 46 -9.96 2.52 5.38
N LEU A 47 -10.20 3.44 4.44
CA LEU A 47 -10.52 3.09 3.05
C LEU A 47 -9.40 2.26 2.42
N LEU A 48 -8.14 2.67 2.55
CA LEU A 48 -7.01 1.89 2.03
C LEU A 48 -6.95 0.48 2.66
N HIS A 49 -7.18 0.34 3.96
CA HIS A 49 -7.21 -0.97 4.62
C HIS A 49 -8.36 -1.85 4.13
N LEU A 50 -9.51 -1.26 3.83
CA LEU A 50 -10.65 -1.98 3.22
C LEU A 50 -10.31 -2.41 1.78
N LEU A 51 -9.75 -1.52 0.96
CA LEU A 51 -9.30 -1.81 -0.40
C LEU A 51 -8.23 -2.91 -0.41
N ALA A 52 -7.33 -2.92 0.55
CA ALA A 52 -6.30 -3.95 0.70
C ALA A 52 -6.83 -5.29 1.28
N GLY A 53 -8.11 -5.36 1.63
CA GLY A 53 -8.72 -6.54 2.23
C GLY A 53 -8.22 -6.86 3.65
N LEU A 54 -7.63 -5.87 4.34
CA LEU A 54 -7.20 -5.99 5.74
C LEU A 54 -8.37 -5.82 6.69
N LEU A 55 -9.31 -4.94 6.34
CA LEU A 55 -10.58 -4.78 7.02
C LEU A 55 -11.73 -5.34 6.16
N ARG A 56 -12.86 -5.58 6.79
CA ARG A 56 -14.12 -5.92 6.10
C ARG A 56 -15.08 -4.76 6.21
N PRO A 57 -15.77 -4.39 5.12
CA PRO A 57 -16.83 -3.40 5.20
C PRO A 57 -17.96 -3.89 6.09
N THR A 58 -18.66 -2.98 6.75
CA THR A 58 -19.86 -3.25 7.54
C THR A 58 -21.06 -3.52 6.62
N ALA A 59 -21.15 -2.79 5.50
CA ALA A 59 -22.08 -3.02 4.41
C ALA A 59 -21.44 -2.63 3.07
N GLY A 60 -22.10 -2.98 1.96
CA GLY A 60 -21.55 -2.77 0.63
C GLY A 60 -20.46 -3.75 0.24
N GLU A 61 -19.74 -3.47 -0.84
CA GLU A 61 -18.80 -4.41 -1.45
C GLU A 61 -17.62 -3.72 -2.10
N ILE A 62 -16.48 -4.44 -2.12
CA ILE A 62 -15.31 -4.10 -2.92
C ILE A 62 -15.14 -5.20 -3.97
N TRP A 63 -15.07 -4.76 -5.22
CA TRP A 63 -14.88 -5.61 -6.40
C TRP A 63 -13.50 -5.38 -6.99
N ALA A 64 -12.77 -6.46 -7.24
CA ALA A 64 -11.49 -6.45 -7.94
C ALA A 64 -11.53 -7.52 -9.03
N ASP A 65 -11.11 -7.18 -10.26
CA ASP A 65 -11.14 -8.07 -11.43
C ASP A 65 -12.51 -8.77 -11.63
N GLY A 66 -13.60 -8.04 -11.44
CA GLY A 66 -14.94 -8.57 -11.58
C GLY A 66 -15.40 -9.50 -10.46
N GLN A 67 -14.66 -9.60 -9.36
CA GLN A 67 -14.96 -10.47 -8.22
C GLN A 67 -15.18 -9.67 -6.93
N PRO A 68 -16.17 -10.02 -6.08
CA PRO A 68 -16.47 -9.34 -4.82
C PRO A 68 -15.49 -9.75 -3.72
N VAL A 69 -14.26 -9.25 -3.78
CA VAL A 69 -13.14 -9.64 -2.90
C VAL A 69 -13.41 -9.42 -1.42
N SER A 70 -14.23 -8.43 -1.07
CA SER A 70 -14.60 -8.15 0.33
C SER A 70 -15.48 -9.23 0.95
N ARG A 71 -16.21 -9.99 0.14
CA ARG A 71 -17.07 -11.11 0.60
C ARG A 71 -16.32 -12.41 0.79
N TRP A 72 -15.11 -12.53 0.26
CA TRP A 72 -14.36 -13.77 0.31
C TRP A 72 -13.98 -14.18 1.74
N PRO A 73 -14.04 -15.47 2.08
CA PRO A 73 -13.44 -16.00 3.31
C PRO A 73 -11.92 -15.84 3.27
N ALA A 74 -11.26 -15.88 4.44
CA ALA A 74 -9.82 -15.65 4.57
C ALA A 74 -9.00 -16.48 3.57
N ARG A 75 -9.28 -17.77 3.43
CA ARG A 75 -8.58 -18.69 2.51
C ARG A 75 -8.55 -18.25 1.04
N HIS A 76 -9.53 -17.47 0.57
CA HIS A 76 -9.57 -16.93 -0.80
C HIS A 76 -9.00 -15.52 -0.87
N ARG A 77 -9.10 -14.76 0.22
CA ARG A 77 -8.57 -13.40 0.32
C ARG A 77 -7.05 -13.38 0.43
N ASP A 78 -6.45 -14.39 1.08
CA ASP A 78 -5.00 -14.43 1.26
C ASP A 78 -4.23 -14.59 -0.06
N PRO A 79 -4.63 -15.45 -1.02
CA PRO A 79 -4.03 -15.45 -2.36
C PRO A 79 -4.17 -14.12 -3.10
N TRP A 80 -5.32 -13.42 -2.95
CA TRP A 80 -5.52 -12.13 -3.56
C TRP A 80 -4.61 -11.05 -2.94
N ARG A 81 -4.45 -11.04 -1.62
CA ARG A 81 -3.54 -10.10 -0.92
C ARG A 81 -2.10 -10.19 -1.39
N ARG A 82 -1.65 -11.32 -1.92
CA ARG A 82 -0.32 -11.45 -2.52
C ARG A 82 -0.11 -10.52 -3.72
N GLN A 83 -1.19 -10.03 -4.32
CA GLN A 83 -1.17 -9.07 -5.43
C GLN A 83 -1.21 -7.62 -4.95
N VAL A 84 -1.29 -7.39 -3.63
CA VAL A 84 -1.41 -6.07 -3.02
C VAL A 84 -0.08 -5.64 -2.45
N GLY A 85 0.36 -4.44 -2.82
CA GLY A 85 1.41 -3.69 -2.14
C GLY A 85 0.78 -2.61 -1.28
N ILE A 86 1.27 -2.45 -0.05
CA ILE A 86 0.72 -1.43 0.84
C ILE A 86 1.83 -0.69 1.59
N VAL A 87 1.72 0.63 1.60
CA VAL A 87 2.51 1.53 2.45
C VAL A 87 1.62 1.96 3.59
N PHE A 88 1.95 1.52 4.79
CA PHE A 88 1.19 1.82 6.01
C PHE A 88 1.63 3.14 6.65
N GLN A 89 0.75 3.67 7.50
CA GLN A 89 1.10 4.65 8.52
C GLN A 89 0.66 4.10 9.89
N PRO A 90 1.59 3.67 10.78
CA PRO A 90 3.06 3.65 10.65
C PRO A 90 3.55 2.61 9.64
N LEU A 91 4.80 2.74 9.17
CA LEU A 91 5.38 2.03 8.01
C LEU A 91 5.39 0.49 8.12
N GLY A 92 5.26 -0.05 9.33
CA GLY A 92 5.22 -1.49 9.59
C GLY A 92 6.49 -2.22 9.13
N LEU A 93 7.66 -1.57 9.22
CA LEU A 93 8.95 -2.21 8.95
C LEU A 93 9.34 -3.14 10.09
N MET A 94 10.02 -4.22 9.74
CA MET A 94 10.67 -5.12 10.68
C MET A 94 11.99 -4.49 11.10
N THR A 95 11.98 -3.78 12.23
CA THR A 95 13.07 -2.89 12.65
C THR A 95 14.40 -3.60 12.95
N ASP A 96 14.33 -4.85 13.38
CA ASP A 96 15.48 -5.67 13.75
C ASP A 96 16.07 -6.43 12.55
N LEU A 97 15.34 -6.51 11.45
CA LEU A 97 15.82 -7.09 10.21
C LEU A 97 16.55 -6.06 9.36
N SER A 98 17.43 -6.55 8.48
CA SER A 98 18.14 -5.70 7.55
C SER A 98 17.21 -5.05 6.54
N VAL A 99 17.70 -4.03 5.83
CA VAL A 99 17.02 -3.35 4.75
C VAL A 99 16.62 -4.34 3.66
N ALA A 100 17.53 -5.23 3.26
CA ALA A 100 17.25 -6.25 2.26
C ALA A 100 16.21 -7.27 2.73
N GLU A 101 16.30 -7.73 3.98
CA GLU A 101 15.35 -8.70 4.54
C GLU A 101 13.92 -8.14 4.65
N ASN A 102 13.75 -6.84 4.81
CA ASN A 102 12.43 -6.20 4.78
C ASN A 102 11.70 -6.34 3.43
N LEU A 103 12.41 -6.64 2.34
CA LEU A 103 11.79 -6.89 1.03
C LEU A 103 11.41 -8.36 0.79
N LEU A 104 11.84 -9.29 1.64
CA LEU A 104 11.56 -10.72 1.47
C LEU A 104 10.07 -11.10 1.59
N PRO A 105 9.27 -10.59 2.55
CA PRO A 105 7.90 -11.06 2.78
C PRO A 105 7.01 -11.03 1.54
N PRO A 106 6.94 -9.94 0.74
CA PRO A 106 6.12 -9.94 -0.47
C PRO A 106 6.60 -10.93 -1.53
N LEU A 107 7.91 -11.22 -1.61
CA LEU A 107 8.49 -12.12 -2.61
C LEU A 107 8.26 -13.60 -2.23
N ILE A 108 8.50 -13.95 -0.96
CA ILE A 108 8.23 -15.28 -0.40
C ILE A 108 6.75 -15.64 -0.59
N SER A 109 5.86 -14.71 -0.30
CA SER A 109 4.42 -14.94 -0.42
C SER A 109 3.96 -15.27 -1.85
N ARG A 110 4.75 -14.89 -2.87
CA ARG A 110 4.51 -15.14 -4.30
C ARG A 110 5.24 -16.37 -4.84
N ASN A 111 5.91 -17.14 -3.98
CA ASN A 111 6.68 -18.34 -4.34
C ASN A 111 7.79 -18.07 -5.38
N TRP A 112 8.45 -16.93 -5.28
CA TRP A 112 9.61 -16.63 -6.14
C TRP A 112 10.81 -17.49 -5.78
N ALA A 113 11.59 -17.91 -6.81
CA ALA A 113 12.85 -18.60 -6.59
C ALA A 113 13.90 -17.66 -5.94
N CYS A 114 14.82 -18.22 -5.15
CA CYS A 114 15.82 -17.42 -4.42
C CYS A 114 16.61 -16.47 -5.33
N SER A 115 17.01 -16.91 -6.52
CA SER A 115 17.71 -16.08 -7.49
C SER A 115 16.87 -14.90 -7.99
N GLN A 116 15.58 -15.12 -8.23
CA GLN A 116 14.66 -14.06 -8.64
C GLN A 116 14.44 -13.05 -7.50
N MET A 117 14.31 -13.54 -6.25
CA MET A 117 14.18 -12.66 -5.08
C MET A 117 15.40 -11.78 -4.91
N GLN A 118 16.61 -12.32 -5.04
CA GLN A 118 17.85 -11.54 -4.94
C GLN A 118 17.94 -10.43 -5.99
N LEU A 119 17.63 -10.72 -7.24
CA LEU A 119 17.63 -9.74 -8.32
C LEU A 119 16.59 -8.63 -8.07
N GLU A 120 15.39 -9.01 -7.64
CA GLU A 120 14.34 -8.02 -7.35
C GLU A 120 14.69 -7.15 -6.14
N ILE A 121 15.25 -7.73 -5.07
CA ILE A 121 15.72 -6.99 -3.90
C ILE A 121 16.78 -5.97 -4.33
N GLN A 122 17.79 -6.40 -5.06
CA GLN A 122 18.85 -5.52 -5.55
C GLN A 122 18.27 -4.37 -6.38
N ARG A 123 17.39 -4.68 -7.34
CA ARG A 123 16.70 -3.69 -8.17
C ARG A 123 15.96 -2.66 -7.32
N ARG A 124 15.12 -3.12 -6.39
CA ARG A 124 14.32 -2.23 -5.53
C ARG A 124 15.17 -1.37 -4.60
N LEU A 125 16.27 -1.90 -4.09
CA LEU A 125 17.19 -1.12 -3.26
C LEU A 125 17.92 -0.03 -4.06
N ILE A 126 18.30 -0.31 -5.30
CA ILE A 126 18.88 0.70 -6.21
C ILE A 126 17.85 1.80 -6.50
N GLU A 127 16.64 1.44 -6.90
CA GLU A 127 15.54 2.38 -7.17
C GLU A 127 15.19 3.26 -5.95
N ALA A 128 15.32 2.72 -4.73
CA ALA A 128 15.09 3.44 -3.49
C ALA A 128 16.30 4.25 -2.99
N GLY A 129 17.48 4.11 -3.63
CA GLY A 129 18.73 4.71 -3.16
C GLY A 129 19.20 4.15 -1.81
N LEU A 130 18.98 2.84 -1.56
CA LEU A 130 19.29 2.16 -0.31
C LEU A 130 20.26 0.97 -0.49
N ASN A 131 20.81 0.78 -1.68
CA ASN A 131 21.66 -0.35 -2.01
C ASN A 131 22.92 -0.46 -1.11
N GLN A 132 23.49 0.68 -0.67
CA GLN A 132 24.65 0.71 0.23
C GLN A 132 24.30 0.40 1.70
N LEU A 133 23.01 0.37 2.02
CA LEU A 133 22.48 0.10 3.35
C LEU A 133 21.81 -1.26 3.44
N ALA A 134 21.99 -2.12 2.43
CA ALA A 134 21.27 -3.40 2.28
C ALA A 134 21.36 -4.28 3.54
N ASP A 135 22.52 -4.35 4.16
CA ASP A 135 22.80 -5.20 5.34
C ASP A 135 22.57 -4.47 6.67
N GLU A 136 22.28 -3.15 6.64
CA GLU A 136 22.01 -2.39 7.87
C GLU A 136 20.62 -2.72 8.42
N PRO A 137 20.47 -2.83 9.75
CA PRO A 137 19.16 -3.01 10.37
C PRO A 137 18.28 -1.78 10.16
N ALA A 138 16.98 -2.02 9.86
CA ALA A 138 16.07 -0.95 9.49
C ALA A 138 15.85 0.12 10.58
N HIS A 139 16.11 -0.18 11.86
CA HIS A 139 16.02 0.81 12.94
C HIS A 139 17.08 1.91 12.84
N LYS A 140 18.22 1.66 12.17
CA LYS A 140 19.27 2.67 11.97
C LYS A 140 18.95 3.69 10.88
N LEU A 141 17.95 3.42 10.04
CA LEU A 141 17.57 4.30 8.95
C LEU A 141 16.96 5.61 9.45
N SER A 142 17.21 6.70 8.71
CA SER A 142 16.48 7.96 8.90
C SER A 142 14.97 7.80 8.55
N GLY A 143 14.13 8.76 8.94
CA GLY A 143 12.71 8.75 8.61
C GLY A 143 12.44 8.62 7.11
N GLY A 144 13.14 9.40 6.30
CA GLY A 144 13.04 9.36 4.85
C GLY A 144 13.54 8.04 4.25
N GLN A 145 14.64 7.48 4.76
CA GLN A 145 15.13 6.16 4.34
C GLN A 145 14.13 5.05 4.68
N ARG A 146 13.53 5.08 5.88
CA ARG A 146 12.46 4.14 6.25
C ARG A 146 11.25 4.24 5.33
N GLN A 147 10.86 5.46 4.95
CA GLN A 147 9.75 5.67 4.01
C GLN A 147 10.06 5.04 2.65
N ARG A 148 11.26 5.31 2.08
CA ARG A 148 11.68 4.70 0.80
C ARG A 148 11.74 3.17 0.87
N LEU A 149 12.21 2.61 1.99
CA LEU A 149 12.19 1.16 2.21
C LEU A 149 10.75 0.59 2.22
N ALA A 150 9.82 1.27 2.88
CA ALA A 150 8.42 0.84 2.91
C ALA A 150 7.79 0.86 1.51
N ILE A 151 8.13 1.85 0.68
CA ILE A 151 7.68 1.94 -0.71
C ILE A 151 8.32 0.82 -1.55
N ALA A 152 9.64 0.63 -1.46
CA ALA A 152 10.34 -0.45 -2.15
C ALA A 152 9.71 -1.82 -1.82
N ARG A 153 9.40 -2.07 -0.54
CA ARG A 153 8.71 -3.28 -0.09
C ARG A 153 7.31 -3.42 -0.70
N ALA A 154 6.55 -2.34 -0.72
CA ALA A 154 5.19 -2.35 -1.28
C ALA A 154 5.21 -2.66 -2.78
N LEU A 155 6.21 -2.18 -3.51
CA LEU A 155 6.36 -2.39 -4.95
C LEU A 155 7.09 -3.70 -5.32
N ALA A 156 7.71 -4.39 -4.35
CA ALA A 156 8.45 -5.62 -4.60
C ALA A 156 7.55 -6.73 -5.18
N GLY A 157 8.04 -7.38 -6.22
CA GLY A 157 7.34 -8.46 -6.91
C GLY A 157 6.19 -8.03 -7.83
N GLY A 158 6.08 -6.75 -8.19
CA GLY A 158 5.12 -6.26 -9.18
C GLY A 158 3.66 -6.43 -8.74
N PRO A 159 3.17 -5.70 -7.72
CA PRO A 159 1.79 -5.81 -7.27
C PRO A 159 0.81 -5.27 -8.33
N ARG A 160 -0.39 -5.89 -8.42
CA ARG A 160 -1.49 -5.39 -9.27
C ARG A 160 -2.28 -4.26 -8.62
N TYR A 161 -2.20 -4.13 -7.30
CA TYR A 161 -2.87 -3.12 -6.49
C TYR A 161 -1.87 -2.51 -5.54
N VAL A 162 -1.76 -1.19 -5.54
CA VAL A 162 -0.88 -0.45 -4.63
C VAL A 162 -1.71 0.55 -3.84
N PHE A 163 -1.62 0.47 -2.52
CA PHE A 163 -2.30 1.37 -1.60
C PHE A 163 -1.26 2.06 -0.73
N ALA A 164 -1.19 3.39 -0.78
CA ALA A 164 -0.17 4.13 -0.06
C ALA A 164 -0.79 5.23 0.80
N ASP A 165 -0.47 5.21 2.08
CA ASP A 165 -0.88 6.23 3.04
C ASP A 165 0.29 7.17 3.32
N GLU A 166 0.15 8.45 2.93
CA GLU A 166 1.15 9.52 3.03
C GLU A 166 2.56 9.09 2.53
N PRO A 167 2.69 8.60 1.27
CA PRO A 167 3.94 8.01 0.78
C PRO A 167 5.10 9.01 0.66
N THR A 168 4.83 10.30 0.57
CA THR A 168 5.83 11.37 0.47
C THR A 168 6.17 12.02 1.80
N ALA A 169 5.58 11.55 2.90
CA ALA A 169 5.89 12.06 4.24
C ALA A 169 7.37 11.87 4.56
N TYR A 170 7.95 12.87 5.25
CA TYR A 170 9.36 12.89 5.65
C TYR A 170 10.37 12.90 4.49
N GLN A 171 9.93 13.19 3.25
CA GLN A 171 10.79 13.30 2.08
C GLN A 171 11.05 14.78 1.73
N ASP A 172 12.26 15.08 1.31
CA ASP A 172 12.55 16.30 0.57
C ASP A 172 11.94 16.25 -0.83
N ASP A 173 11.96 17.36 -1.56
CA ASP A 173 11.32 17.49 -2.87
C ASP A 173 11.88 16.51 -3.90
N HIS A 174 13.19 16.25 -3.88
CA HIS A 174 13.83 15.33 -4.80
C HIS A 174 13.34 13.89 -4.58
N HIS A 175 13.37 13.44 -3.35
CA HIS A 175 12.91 12.07 -3.02
C HIS A 175 11.39 11.92 -3.17
N ALA A 176 10.61 12.95 -2.84
CA ALA A 176 9.16 12.94 -3.06
C ALA A 176 8.83 12.79 -4.56
N ALA A 177 9.55 13.53 -5.44
CA ALA A 177 9.38 13.39 -6.89
C ALA A 177 9.73 11.97 -7.38
N GLN A 178 10.77 11.33 -6.82
CA GLN A 178 11.10 9.94 -7.14
C GLN A 178 9.98 8.98 -6.74
N VAL A 179 9.37 9.16 -5.55
CA VAL A 179 8.24 8.35 -5.09
C VAL A 179 7.04 8.51 -6.04
N VAL A 180 6.71 9.75 -6.41
CA VAL A 180 5.62 10.03 -7.36
C VAL A 180 5.88 9.34 -8.70
N ALA A 181 7.11 9.44 -9.23
CA ALA A 181 7.50 8.81 -10.48
C ALA A 181 7.39 7.27 -10.40
N GLN A 182 7.83 6.63 -9.32
CA GLN A 182 7.72 5.18 -9.13
C GLN A 182 6.25 4.73 -9.09
N LEU A 183 5.39 5.43 -8.35
CA LEU A 183 3.95 5.12 -8.28
C LEU A 183 3.27 5.31 -9.64
N SER A 184 3.63 6.37 -10.38
CA SER A 184 3.13 6.64 -11.72
C SER A 184 3.56 5.56 -12.72
N THR A 185 4.82 5.13 -12.68
CA THR A 185 5.34 4.04 -13.52
C THR A 185 4.53 2.76 -13.30
N VAL A 186 4.36 2.35 -12.04
CA VAL A 186 3.60 1.15 -11.70
C VAL A 186 2.14 1.25 -12.13
N ALA A 187 1.52 2.45 -12.04
CA ALA A 187 0.18 2.68 -12.55
C ALA A 187 0.11 2.52 -14.07
N HIS A 188 1.06 3.09 -14.82
CA HIS A 188 1.14 2.94 -16.29
C HIS A 188 1.43 1.50 -16.73
N GLU A 189 2.14 0.72 -15.91
CA GLU A 189 2.36 -0.73 -16.13
C GLU A 189 1.09 -1.56 -15.88
N GLY A 190 -0.02 -0.94 -15.50
CA GLY A 190 -1.32 -1.57 -15.38
C GLY A 190 -1.75 -1.89 -13.94
N ALA A 191 -1.04 -1.45 -12.92
CA ALA A 191 -1.50 -1.56 -11.54
C ALA A 191 -2.57 -0.50 -11.22
N VAL A 192 -3.47 -0.84 -10.32
CA VAL A 192 -4.37 0.13 -9.69
C VAL A 192 -3.65 0.75 -8.50
N VAL A 193 -3.37 2.04 -8.57
CA VAL A 193 -2.64 2.77 -7.53
C VAL A 193 -3.57 3.78 -6.86
N VAL A 194 -3.76 3.65 -5.54
CA VAL A 194 -4.56 4.59 -4.73
C VAL A 194 -3.68 5.15 -3.62
N VAL A 195 -3.59 6.45 -3.58
CA VAL A 195 -2.78 7.19 -2.60
C VAL A 195 -3.69 8.06 -1.75
N CYS A 196 -3.51 8.02 -0.44
CA CYS A 196 -4.07 9.00 0.48
C CYS A 196 -2.97 9.97 0.87
N SER A 197 -3.14 11.25 0.57
CA SER A 197 -2.19 12.27 0.99
C SER A 197 -2.77 13.67 0.99
N HIS A 198 -2.17 14.51 1.82
CA HIS A 198 -2.36 15.96 1.82
C HIS A 198 -1.27 16.70 1.04
N ASP A 199 -0.27 16.00 0.55
CA ASP A 199 0.89 16.56 -0.13
C ASP A 199 0.50 17.14 -1.50
N PRO A 200 0.71 18.46 -1.74
CA PRO A 200 0.40 19.07 -3.02
C PRO A 200 1.26 18.56 -4.18
N ARG A 201 2.42 17.94 -3.89
CA ARG A 201 3.32 17.35 -4.89
C ARG A 201 2.74 16.12 -5.59
N LEU A 202 1.65 15.55 -5.05
CA LEU A 202 0.92 14.41 -5.62
C LEU A 202 -0.26 14.85 -6.52
N LYS A 203 -0.51 16.15 -6.62
CA LYS A 203 -1.54 16.74 -7.49
C LYS A 203 -0.95 17.09 -8.83
#